data_7bd7d05df8f3d0a83f6c55e7df4f2668
#
_entry.id   7bd7d05df8f3d0a83f6c55e7df4f2668
#
_cell.length_a   1.000
_cell.length_b   1.000
_cell.length_c   1.000
_cell.angle_alpha   90.00
_cell.angle_beta   90.00
_cell.angle_gamma   90.00
#
_symmetry.space_group_name_H-M   'P 1'
#
loop_
_entity.id
_entity.type
_entity.pdbx_description
1 polymer ?
#
loop_
_entity_poly.entity_id
_entity_poly.type
_entity_poly.pdbx_seq_one_letter_code
_entity_poly.pdbx_strand_id
1 'polypeptide(L)'
;MDDRVKDIFTHYRKTHNDGVFDVYTEEIRSFRSLGFLTGLPDNYARGRIIGDYRRMALYGIDRLIEAKKEDLRNLTGPMTESRIRLREEVAEQIKALKDMKVLGEYYGLDLSRPAYTAQEAVQWVYMAYLAAVKEQDGAAMSLGNVSSFLDIYMEYELSKGTITESFAQELIDQFVIKLRMVRHLRMQSYNDIFAGDPTWVTESLGGRLNDGRTKVTKTSFRFLQTLYNLGPSPEPNLTVLWSPELPEAFKEFCAKVSIDTSSIQYENDDLMREVRQSDDYGIACCVSYQEIGKQIQFFGARCNLAKALLLAINGGRCENTGTVMVKNIPVLTSDVLNFEEVMSNYKKVLTEIARVYNEAMNIIHYMHDKYYYEKAQMALVDTNPRINLAYGVAGLSIALDSLSAIKYAKVTARRNDIGLTEGFDIEGEFPCFGNDNDKVEDRKSTRLNSSHNRESRMPSSA
;
A
#
# COMPACT_ATOMS: atom_id res chain seq x y z
N MET A 1 27.06 3.85 -20.26
CA MET A 1 27.51 4.05 -18.85
C MET A 1 28.99 3.74 -18.83
N ASP A 2 29.79 4.58 -18.17
CA ASP A 2 31.24 4.35 -17.99
C ASP A 2 31.47 3.03 -17.25
N ASP A 3 32.43 2.21 -17.69
CA ASP A 3 32.65 0.87 -17.12
C ASP A 3 33.04 0.90 -15.65
N ARG A 4 33.75 1.93 -15.20
CA ARG A 4 34.10 2.10 -13.78
C ARG A 4 32.85 2.41 -12.93
N VAL A 5 31.94 3.21 -13.47
CA VAL A 5 30.65 3.49 -12.79
C VAL A 5 29.84 2.21 -12.70
N LYS A 6 29.76 1.45 -13.79
CA LYS A 6 29.09 0.14 -13.81
C LYS A 6 29.69 -0.82 -12.80
N ASP A 7 31.01 -0.90 -12.73
CA ASP A 7 31.75 -1.74 -11.79
C ASP A 7 31.43 -1.39 -10.32
N ILE A 8 31.37 -0.08 -9.99
CA ILE A 8 30.98 0.38 -8.64
C ILE A 8 29.57 -0.10 -8.29
N PHE A 9 28.61 0.05 -9.20
CA PHE A 9 27.22 -0.37 -8.94
C PHE A 9 27.06 -1.90 -8.93
N THR A 10 27.90 -2.64 -9.63
CA THR A 10 27.82 -4.10 -9.70
C THR A 10 28.51 -4.77 -8.52
N HIS A 11 29.68 -4.27 -8.09
CA HIS A 11 30.54 -4.98 -7.14
C HIS A 11 30.64 -4.32 -5.76
N TYR A 12 30.51 -2.99 -5.68
CA TYR A 12 30.76 -2.27 -4.43
C TYR A 12 29.52 -1.68 -3.80
N ARG A 13 28.49 -1.37 -4.59
CA ARG A 13 27.23 -0.80 -4.11
C ARG A 13 26.07 -1.74 -4.33
N LYS A 14 25.57 -2.31 -3.25
CA LYS A 14 24.36 -3.12 -3.29
C LYS A 14 23.12 -2.24 -3.17
N THR A 15 22.16 -2.44 -4.07
CA THR A 15 20.83 -1.87 -3.97
C THR A 15 19.94 -2.72 -3.07
N HIS A 16 18.79 -2.18 -2.63
CA HIS A 16 17.79 -2.97 -1.89
C HIS A 16 17.30 -4.18 -2.70
N ASN A 17 17.14 -4.04 -4.01
CA ASN A 17 16.74 -5.13 -4.90
C ASN A 17 17.79 -6.23 -4.99
N ASP A 18 19.06 -5.87 -5.19
CA ASP A 18 20.18 -6.83 -5.19
C ASP A 18 20.23 -7.57 -3.84
N GLY A 19 19.99 -6.86 -2.74
CA GLY A 19 19.91 -7.46 -1.42
C GLY A 19 18.87 -8.57 -1.32
N VAL A 20 17.69 -8.35 -1.88
CA VAL A 20 16.60 -9.34 -1.92
C VAL A 20 16.97 -10.52 -2.82
N PHE A 21 17.33 -10.26 -4.07
CA PHE A 21 17.57 -11.31 -5.06
C PHE A 21 18.77 -12.19 -4.75
N ASP A 22 19.80 -11.66 -4.08
CA ASP A 22 20.96 -12.45 -3.64
C ASP A 22 20.59 -13.49 -2.57
N VAL A 23 19.57 -13.23 -1.78
CA VAL A 23 19.17 -14.08 -0.64
C VAL A 23 17.97 -14.98 -0.96
N TYR A 24 17.23 -14.73 -2.03
CA TYR A 24 16.13 -15.58 -2.44
C TYR A 24 16.56 -17.02 -2.64
N THR A 25 15.87 -17.95 -1.96
CA THR A 25 16.03 -19.38 -2.18
C THR A 25 15.43 -19.82 -3.51
N GLU A 26 15.86 -20.98 -4.03
CA GLU A 26 15.26 -21.59 -5.22
C GLU A 26 13.76 -21.87 -5.03
N GLU A 27 13.35 -22.19 -3.83
CA GLU A 27 11.95 -22.41 -3.48
C GLU A 27 11.14 -21.11 -3.66
N ILE A 28 11.59 -19.98 -3.07
CA ILE A 28 10.93 -18.68 -3.23
C ILE A 28 10.87 -18.28 -4.72
N ARG A 29 11.98 -18.47 -5.45
CA ARG A 29 12.03 -18.18 -6.89
C ARG A 29 11.00 -18.99 -7.67
N SER A 30 10.85 -20.29 -7.34
CA SER A 30 9.88 -21.18 -7.97
C SER A 30 8.44 -20.78 -7.66
N PHE A 31 8.12 -20.48 -6.40
CA PHE A 31 6.78 -20.02 -6.02
C PHE A 31 6.42 -18.67 -6.68
N ARG A 32 7.39 -17.79 -6.85
CA ARG A 32 7.24 -16.51 -7.56
C ARG A 32 7.03 -16.72 -9.06
N SER A 33 7.91 -17.45 -9.73
CA SER A 33 7.88 -17.63 -11.20
C SER A 33 6.67 -18.43 -11.68
N LEU A 34 6.20 -19.38 -10.90
CA LEU A 34 5.03 -20.20 -11.20
C LEU A 34 3.71 -19.56 -10.72
N GLY A 35 3.74 -18.38 -10.11
CA GLY A 35 2.55 -17.58 -9.79
C GLY A 35 1.76 -18.07 -8.58
N PHE A 36 2.36 -18.82 -7.66
CA PHE A 36 1.78 -19.13 -6.35
C PHE A 36 1.85 -17.95 -5.40
N LEU A 37 2.93 -17.18 -5.46
CA LEU A 37 3.08 -15.88 -4.86
C LEU A 37 3.19 -14.83 -5.97
N THR A 38 2.24 -13.90 -6.02
CA THR A 38 2.16 -12.88 -7.07
C THR A 38 2.34 -11.48 -6.49
N GLY A 39 3.03 -10.61 -7.25
CA GLY A 39 3.24 -9.22 -6.85
C GLY A 39 4.10 -9.08 -5.60
N LEU A 40 5.10 -9.94 -5.40
CA LEU A 40 6.10 -9.75 -4.36
C LEU A 40 6.77 -8.38 -4.56
N PRO A 41 6.88 -7.56 -3.48
CA PRO A 41 7.42 -6.21 -3.58
C PRO A 41 8.94 -6.18 -3.60
N ASP A 42 9.56 -7.13 -4.27
CA ASP A 42 11.00 -7.33 -4.31
C ASP A 42 11.76 -6.28 -5.14
N ASN A 43 11.04 -5.54 -5.99
CA ASN A 43 11.58 -4.43 -6.77
C ASN A 43 11.00 -3.07 -6.36
N TYR A 44 10.24 -3.01 -5.27
CA TYR A 44 9.69 -1.75 -4.76
C TYR A 44 10.63 -1.09 -3.75
N ALA A 45 10.21 0.08 -3.29
CA ALA A 45 10.77 0.74 -2.14
C ALA A 45 10.49 -0.02 -0.84
N ARG A 46 10.99 0.49 0.28
CA ARG A 46 10.78 -0.01 1.64
C ARG A 46 9.31 -0.34 1.96
N GLY A 47 8.36 0.33 1.31
CA GLY A 47 6.95 0.05 1.45
C GLY A 47 6.07 1.25 1.17
N ARG A 48 4.81 1.17 1.61
CA ARG A 48 3.90 2.30 1.60
C ARG A 48 4.20 3.19 2.80
N ILE A 49 4.46 4.46 2.54
CA ILE A 49 4.82 5.45 3.54
C ILE A 49 4.00 6.70 3.23
N ILE A 50 3.19 7.15 4.19
CA ILE A 50 2.57 8.47 4.13
C ILE A 50 3.41 9.40 5.00
N GLY A 51 4.30 10.18 4.36
CA GLY A 51 5.02 11.24 5.05
C GLY A 51 4.07 12.31 5.55
N ASP A 52 4.36 12.89 6.70
CA ASP A 52 3.59 14.05 7.16
C ASP A 52 4.07 15.33 6.45
N TYR A 53 3.63 15.49 5.21
CA TYR A 53 4.00 16.62 4.35
C TYR A 53 3.56 17.97 4.92
N ARG A 54 2.60 17.99 5.86
CA ARG A 54 2.15 19.18 6.59
C ARG A 54 3.27 19.76 7.45
N ARG A 55 4.19 18.92 7.94
CA ARG A 55 5.34 19.36 8.76
C ARG A 55 6.22 20.39 8.03
N MET A 56 6.35 20.27 6.71
CA MET A 56 7.10 21.24 5.91
C MET A 56 6.47 22.63 6.00
N ALA A 57 5.16 22.73 5.81
CA ALA A 57 4.45 24.00 5.89
C ALA A 57 4.36 24.56 7.32
N LEU A 58 4.20 23.67 8.32
CA LEU A 58 4.08 24.06 9.73
C LEU A 58 5.38 24.57 10.34
N TYR A 59 6.51 23.95 10.00
CA TYR A 59 7.75 24.14 10.73
C TYR A 59 8.89 24.70 9.89
N GLY A 60 8.87 24.47 8.58
CA GLY A 60 10.03 24.72 7.72
C GLY A 60 11.18 23.75 7.97
N ILE A 61 12.11 23.71 7.01
CA ILE A 61 13.23 22.75 7.03
C ILE A 61 14.16 22.96 8.21
N ASP A 62 14.44 24.22 8.58
CA ASP A 62 15.43 24.47 9.65
C ASP A 62 14.97 23.90 10.98
N ARG A 63 13.68 24.01 11.30
CA ARG A 63 13.12 23.41 12.52
C ARG A 63 13.09 21.88 12.45
N LEU A 64 12.80 21.30 11.27
CA LEU A 64 12.83 19.85 11.05
C LEU A 64 14.22 19.29 11.22
N ILE A 65 15.27 19.99 10.74
CA ILE A 65 16.67 19.60 10.95
C ILE A 65 17.02 19.60 12.45
N GLU A 66 16.61 20.62 13.20
CA GLU A 66 16.88 20.67 14.64
C GLU A 66 16.16 19.54 15.39
N ALA A 67 14.90 19.24 15.03
CA ALA A 67 14.18 18.11 15.62
C ALA A 67 14.91 16.77 15.35
N LYS A 68 15.34 16.53 14.12
CA LYS A 68 16.11 15.30 13.79
C LYS A 68 17.47 15.25 14.47
N LYS A 69 18.14 16.37 14.68
CA LYS A 69 19.37 16.42 15.48
C LYS A 69 19.10 16.10 16.96
N GLU A 70 17.97 16.53 17.49
CA GLU A 70 17.54 16.17 18.83
C GLU A 70 17.25 14.67 18.95
N ASP A 71 16.51 14.10 17.99
CA ASP A 71 16.31 12.66 17.89
C ASP A 71 17.64 11.91 17.90
N LEU A 72 18.59 12.35 17.08
CA LEU A 72 19.92 11.75 17.00
C LEU A 72 20.70 11.80 18.34
N ARG A 73 20.56 12.90 19.09
CA ARG A 73 21.16 13.02 20.43
C ARG A 73 20.50 12.06 21.43
N ASN A 74 19.18 11.84 21.30
CA ASN A 74 18.40 10.98 22.19
C ASN A 74 18.59 9.48 21.88
N LEU A 75 19.13 9.10 20.72
CA LEU A 75 19.47 7.72 20.38
C LEU A 75 20.73 7.26 21.13
N THR A 76 20.61 7.10 22.45
CA THR A 76 21.67 6.70 23.39
C THR A 76 21.60 5.21 23.74
N GLY A 77 22.57 4.71 24.53
CA GLY A 77 22.65 3.32 24.99
C GLY A 77 23.57 2.45 24.12
N PRO A 78 23.55 1.12 24.30
CA PRO A 78 24.46 0.22 23.59
C PRO A 78 24.38 0.37 22.06
N MET A 79 25.52 0.44 21.41
CA MET A 79 25.63 0.57 19.95
C MET A 79 25.44 -0.79 19.27
N THR A 80 24.24 -1.34 19.34
CA THR A 80 23.84 -2.51 18.56
C THR A 80 23.77 -2.16 17.08
N GLU A 81 23.80 -3.17 16.20
CA GLU A 81 23.65 -2.97 14.75
C GLU A 81 22.43 -2.12 14.41
N SER A 82 21.26 -2.46 14.98
CA SER A 82 20.01 -1.71 14.74
C SER A 82 20.12 -0.25 15.17
N ARG A 83 20.80 0.04 16.29
CA ARG A 83 21.00 1.41 16.75
C ARG A 83 21.95 2.19 15.86
N ILE A 84 23.04 1.56 15.41
CA ILE A 84 23.98 2.19 14.47
C ILE A 84 23.24 2.55 13.19
N ARG A 85 22.49 1.63 12.61
CA ARG A 85 21.71 1.87 11.40
C ARG A 85 20.68 2.99 11.57
N LEU A 86 19.93 3.00 12.66
CA LEU A 86 18.96 4.06 12.91
C LEU A 86 19.63 5.43 13.04
N ARG A 87 20.82 5.49 13.66
CA ARG A 87 21.59 6.74 13.73
C ARG A 87 22.09 7.19 12.36
N GLU A 88 22.54 6.27 11.52
CA GLU A 88 22.94 6.54 10.14
C GLU A 88 21.73 7.06 9.34
N GLU A 89 20.58 6.40 9.47
CA GLU A 89 19.34 6.81 8.80
C GLU A 89 18.93 8.23 9.18
N VAL A 90 18.91 8.57 10.46
CA VAL A 90 18.57 9.93 10.92
C VAL A 90 19.59 10.96 10.41
N ALA A 91 20.88 10.61 10.36
CA ALA A 91 21.91 11.49 9.80
C ALA A 91 21.68 11.74 8.29
N GLU A 92 21.29 10.73 7.54
CA GLU A 92 20.95 10.85 6.12
C GLU A 92 19.65 11.63 5.90
N GLN A 93 18.65 11.50 6.79
CA GLN A 93 17.44 12.33 6.77
C GLN A 93 17.77 13.82 6.95
N ILE A 94 18.70 14.15 7.88
CA ILE A 94 19.18 15.52 8.06
C ILE A 94 19.83 16.05 6.79
N LYS A 95 20.62 15.22 6.10
CA LYS A 95 21.24 15.59 4.83
C LYS A 95 20.18 15.82 3.75
N ALA A 96 19.21 14.92 3.61
CA ALA A 96 18.10 15.06 2.65
C ALA A 96 17.29 16.35 2.87
N LEU A 97 17.02 16.72 4.12
CA LEU A 97 16.39 18.01 4.44
C LEU A 97 17.22 19.20 3.95
N LYS A 98 18.56 19.15 4.09
CA LYS A 98 19.43 20.21 3.55
C LYS A 98 19.41 20.25 2.02
N ASP A 99 19.40 19.09 1.37
CA ASP A 99 19.29 19.00 -0.09
C ASP A 99 17.92 19.52 -0.58
N MET A 100 16.85 19.29 0.17
CA MET A 100 15.50 19.88 -0.11
C MET A 100 15.53 21.41 0.02
N LYS A 101 16.31 21.99 0.94
CA LYS A 101 16.48 23.43 1.05
C LYS A 101 17.12 24.00 -0.22
N VAL A 102 18.18 23.37 -0.71
CA VAL A 102 18.84 23.74 -1.97
C VAL A 102 17.86 23.59 -3.16
N LEU A 103 17.06 22.54 -3.18
CA LEU A 103 16.00 22.39 -4.19
C LEU A 103 14.99 23.54 -4.15
N GLY A 104 14.56 23.95 -2.96
CA GLY A 104 13.68 25.11 -2.78
C GLY A 104 14.31 26.39 -3.33
N GLU A 105 15.55 26.67 -2.95
CA GLU A 105 16.30 27.85 -3.42
C GLU A 105 16.40 27.89 -4.96
N TYR A 106 16.61 26.73 -5.60
CA TYR A 106 16.65 26.63 -7.07
C TYR A 106 15.31 27.09 -7.73
N TYR A 107 14.18 26.84 -7.06
CA TYR A 107 12.85 27.30 -7.52
C TYR A 107 12.43 28.65 -6.94
N GLY A 108 13.32 29.37 -6.25
CA GLY A 108 13.02 30.68 -5.65
C GLY A 108 12.13 30.57 -4.41
N LEU A 109 12.10 29.42 -3.73
CA LEU A 109 11.28 29.17 -2.56
C LEU A 109 12.16 29.09 -1.30
N ASP A 110 11.82 29.86 -0.27
CA ASP A 110 12.48 29.78 1.04
C ASP A 110 11.79 28.74 1.92
N LEU A 111 12.11 27.47 1.72
CA LEU A 111 11.61 26.34 2.51
C LEU A 111 12.23 26.26 3.92
N SER A 112 13.16 27.14 4.28
CA SER A 112 13.81 27.12 5.60
C SER A 112 12.82 27.43 6.74
N ARG A 113 11.79 28.17 6.46
CA ARG A 113 10.78 28.72 7.38
C ARG A 113 9.39 28.11 7.19
N PRO A 114 8.47 28.26 8.16
CA PRO A 114 7.06 27.94 7.99
C PRO A 114 6.41 28.69 6.81
N ALA A 115 5.33 28.14 6.28
CA ALA A 115 4.45 28.82 5.34
C ALA A 115 3.63 29.90 6.05
N TYR A 116 3.43 31.05 5.40
CA TYR A 116 2.63 32.16 5.93
C TYR A 116 1.33 32.39 5.15
N THR A 117 1.27 31.94 3.92
CA THR A 117 0.11 32.09 3.03
C THR A 117 -0.44 30.74 2.58
N ALA A 118 -1.68 30.72 2.10
CA ALA A 118 -2.29 29.52 1.52
C ALA A 118 -1.48 29.00 0.32
N GLN A 119 -0.99 29.90 -0.53
CA GLN A 119 -0.15 29.56 -1.67
C GLN A 119 1.17 28.91 -1.21
N GLU A 120 1.83 29.45 -0.21
CA GLU A 120 3.04 28.86 0.37
C GLU A 120 2.72 27.47 0.99
N ALA A 121 1.64 27.35 1.77
CA ALA A 121 1.29 26.08 2.40
C ALA A 121 1.09 24.97 1.36
N VAL A 122 0.34 25.23 0.29
CA VAL A 122 0.16 24.29 -0.83
C VAL A 122 1.50 23.96 -1.48
N GLN A 123 2.35 24.98 -1.72
CA GLN A 123 3.63 24.79 -2.38
C GLN A 123 4.64 24.03 -1.50
N TRP A 124 4.68 24.26 -0.16
CA TRP A 124 5.54 23.53 0.77
C TRP A 124 5.15 22.05 0.86
N VAL A 125 3.83 21.78 0.96
CA VAL A 125 3.31 20.41 0.91
C VAL A 125 3.70 19.73 -0.40
N TYR A 126 3.55 20.41 -1.53
CA TYR A 126 3.93 19.87 -2.83
C TYR A 126 5.43 19.57 -2.95
N MET A 127 6.30 20.48 -2.48
CA MET A 127 7.75 20.27 -2.53
C MET A 127 8.19 19.07 -1.67
N ALA A 128 7.60 18.91 -0.50
CA ALA A 128 7.83 17.77 0.36
C ALA A 128 7.38 16.46 -0.31
N TYR A 129 6.20 16.46 -0.92
CA TYR A 129 5.67 15.32 -1.69
C TYR A 129 6.54 15.00 -2.91
N LEU A 130 6.95 16.02 -3.68
CA LEU A 130 7.81 15.86 -4.85
C LEU A 130 9.15 15.19 -4.51
N ALA A 131 9.80 15.61 -3.43
CA ALA A 131 11.04 15.03 -2.97
C ALA A 131 10.84 13.55 -2.62
N ALA A 132 9.76 13.21 -1.91
CA ALA A 132 9.43 11.84 -1.57
C ALA A 132 9.17 10.97 -2.84
N VAL A 133 8.41 11.48 -3.81
CA VAL A 133 8.15 10.77 -5.08
C VAL A 133 9.42 10.50 -5.85
N LYS A 134 10.37 11.42 -5.85
CA LYS A 134 11.63 11.25 -6.58
C LYS A 134 12.62 10.27 -5.94
N GLU A 135 12.42 9.95 -4.67
CA GLU A 135 13.17 8.88 -3.99
C GLU A 135 12.50 7.51 -4.14
N GLN A 136 11.17 7.47 -4.11
CA GLN A 136 10.39 6.23 -4.19
C GLN A 136 10.46 5.59 -5.57
N ASP A 137 10.61 4.28 -5.59
CA ASP A 137 10.61 3.47 -6.81
C ASP A 137 9.38 2.56 -6.87
N GLY A 138 8.24 3.14 -7.15
CA GLY A 138 7.07 2.39 -7.58
C GLY A 138 5.99 2.09 -6.55
N ALA A 139 6.16 2.38 -5.28
CA ALA A 139 5.07 2.27 -4.31
C ALA A 139 4.05 3.41 -4.49
N ALA A 140 2.82 3.20 -4.02
CA ALA A 140 1.80 4.23 -4.06
C ALA A 140 2.15 5.39 -3.12
N MET A 141 2.09 6.61 -3.65
CA MET A 141 2.50 7.83 -2.97
C MET A 141 1.28 8.63 -2.52
N SER A 142 0.75 8.33 -1.34
CA SER A 142 -0.43 9.02 -0.80
C SER A 142 -0.08 10.27 -0.04
N LEU A 143 -0.97 11.28 -0.10
CA LEU A 143 -0.82 12.56 0.61
C LEU A 143 -1.26 12.47 2.08
N GLY A 144 -2.16 11.54 2.39
CA GLY A 144 -2.83 11.47 3.67
C GLY A 144 -4.14 12.24 3.67
N ASN A 145 -4.30 13.20 4.56
CA ASN A 145 -5.45 14.10 4.64
C ASN A 145 -4.92 15.54 4.76
N VAL A 146 -4.56 16.13 3.61
CA VAL A 146 -4.02 17.50 3.58
C VAL A 146 -5.10 18.57 3.39
N SER A 147 -6.30 18.16 2.93
CA SER A 147 -7.40 19.09 2.65
C SER A 147 -7.83 19.91 3.87
N SER A 148 -8.05 19.26 5.00
CA SER A 148 -8.44 19.93 6.25
C SER A 148 -7.31 20.83 6.80
N PHE A 149 -6.06 20.47 6.58
CA PHE A 149 -4.89 21.25 6.95
C PHE A 149 -4.76 22.51 6.10
N LEU A 150 -4.84 22.39 4.77
CA LEU A 150 -4.72 23.52 3.85
C LEU A 150 -5.87 24.51 4.02
N ASP A 151 -7.04 24.04 4.44
CA ASP A 151 -8.21 24.88 4.71
C ASP A 151 -7.93 25.94 5.79
N ILE A 152 -7.08 25.64 6.78
CA ILE A 152 -6.70 26.57 7.86
C ILE A 152 -6.08 27.85 7.27
N TYR A 153 -5.17 27.71 6.33
CA TYR A 153 -4.53 28.84 5.66
C TYR A 153 -5.50 29.58 4.74
N MET A 154 -6.32 28.82 3.99
CA MET A 154 -7.28 29.41 3.05
C MET A 154 -8.35 30.23 3.78
N GLU A 155 -8.96 29.66 4.82
CA GLU A 155 -10.00 30.36 5.59
C GLU A 155 -9.42 31.58 6.35
N TYR A 156 -8.18 31.48 6.82
CA TYR A 156 -7.51 32.63 7.41
C TYR A 156 -7.36 33.79 6.41
N GLU A 157 -6.85 33.55 5.22
CA GLU A 157 -6.66 34.57 4.19
C GLU A 157 -7.99 35.06 3.60
N LEU A 158 -8.97 34.20 3.41
CA LEU A 158 -10.35 34.58 3.03
C LEU A 158 -10.97 35.52 4.07
N SER A 159 -10.80 35.21 5.36
CA SER A 159 -11.31 36.06 6.45
C SER A 159 -10.65 37.44 6.49
N LYS A 160 -9.43 37.57 5.98
CA LYS A 160 -8.70 38.86 5.84
C LYS A 160 -8.98 39.54 4.53
N GLY A 161 -9.66 38.89 3.58
CA GLY A 161 -9.90 39.42 2.24
C GLY A 161 -8.63 39.52 1.38
N THR A 162 -7.56 38.80 1.75
CA THR A 162 -6.30 38.77 0.97
C THR A 162 -6.37 37.83 -0.22
N ILE A 163 -7.27 36.84 -0.18
CA ILE A 163 -7.61 35.97 -1.32
C ILE A 163 -9.12 35.93 -1.53
N THR A 164 -9.55 35.43 -2.70
CA THR A 164 -10.94 35.15 -3.03
C THR A 164 -11.24 33.65 -3.02
N GLU A 165 -12.52 33.28 -2.95
CA GLU A 165 -12.94 31.86 -3.08
C GLU A 165 -12.48 31.25 -4.42
N SER A 166 -12.52 32.04 -5.51
CA SER A 166 -12.03 31.59 -6.82
C SER A 166 -10.53 31.31 -6.79
N PHE A 167 -9.73 32.17 -6.13
CA PHE A 167 -8.29 31.94 -6.01
C PHE A 167 -7.97 30.75 -5.10
N ALA A 168 -8.73 30.55 -4.03
CA ALA A 168 -8.58 29.37 -3.18
C ALA A 168 -8.86 28.06 -3.95
N GLN A 169 -9.88 28.06 -4.83
CA GLN A 169 -10.14 26.93 -5.73
C GLN A 169 -9.01 26.74 -6.74
N GLU A 170 -8.52 27.84 -7.35
CA GLU A 170 -7.41 27.79 -8.30
C GLU A 170 -6.14 27.19 -7.70
N LEU A 171 -5.81 27.48 -6.44
CA LEU A 171 -4.67 26.88 -5.75
C LEU A 171 -4.78 25.36 -5.67
N ILE A 172 -5.98 24.84 -5.38
CA ILE A 172 -6.22 23.38 -5.33
C ILE A 172 -6.21 22.79 -6.75
N ASP A 173 -6.80 23.44 -7.73
CA ASP A 173 -6.76 22.99 -9.13
C ASP A 173 -5.31 22.90 -9.63
N GLN A 174 -4.48 23.91 -9.38
CA GLN A 174 -3.05 23.89 -9.73
C GLN A 174 -2.28 22.77 -8.98
N PHE A 175 -2.61 22.55 -7.71
CA PHE A 175 -2.02 21.46 -6.93
C PHE A 175 -2.34 20.10 -7.55
N VAL A 176 -3.61 19.86 -7.89
CA VAL A 176 -4.05 18.62 -8.54
C VAL A 176 -3.41 18.46 -9.93
N ILE A 177 -3.27 19.52 -10.72
CA ILE A 177 -2.53 19.48 -12.01
C ILE A 177 -1.09 18.96 -11.77
N LYS A 178 -0.39 19.54 -10.78
CA LYS A 178 0.98 19.13 -10.44
C LYS A 178 1.05 17.65 -10.00
N LEU A 179 0.05 17.18 -9.24
CA LEU A 179 -0.04 15.76 -8.85
C LEU A 179 -0.25 14.84 -10.06
N ARG A 180 -1.06 15.27 -11.04
CA ARG A 180 -1.27 14.53 -12.30
C ARG A 180 -0.04 14.52 -13.22
N MET A 181 0.84 15.50 -13.10
CA MET A 181 2.06 15.61 -13.93
C MET A 181 3.24 14.84 -13.37
N VAL A 182 3.32 14.68 -12.06
CA VAL A 182 4.42 14.00 -11.38
C VAL A 182 4.40 12.49 -11.69
N ARG A 183 5.59 11.93 -11.98
CA ARG A 183 5.76 10.50 -12.28
C ARG A 183 6.93 9.93 -11.49
N HIS A 184 6.86 8.63 -11.21
CA HIS A 184 8.01 7.86 -10.72
C HIS A 184 9.09 7.73 -11.79
N LEU A 185 10.31 7.44 -11.37
CA LEU A 185 11.41 7.03 -12.24
C LEU A 185 11.51 5.49 -12.21
N ARG A 186 10.57 4.82 -12.88
CA ARG A 186 10.50 3.36 -12.92
C ARG A 186 11.34 2.76 -14.04
N MET A 187 11.74 1.50 -13.83
CA MET A 187 12.30 0.67 -14.89
C MET A 187 11.23 0.36 -15.96
N GLN A 188 11.65 0.18 -17.22
CA GLN A 188 10.75 -0.06 -18.34
C GLN A 188 9.81 -1.26 -18.12
N SER A 189 10.33 -2.37 -17.57
CA SER A 189 9.52 -3.56 -17.29
C SER A 189 8.36 -3.31 -16.31
N TYR A 190 8.50 -2.34 -15.42
CA TYR A 190 7.43 -1.91 -14.52
C TYR A 190 6.43 -1.00 -15.20
N ASN A 191 6.91 -0.09 -16.06
CA ASN A 191 6.04 0.77 -16.86
C ASN A 191 5.12 -0.06 -17.74
N ASP A 192 5.63 -1.16 -18.31
CA ASP A 192 4.86 -2.07 -19.17
C ASP A 192 3.74 -2.79 -18.38
N ILE A 193 4.02 -3.17 -17.11
CA ILE A 193 3.02 -3.82 -16.24
C ILE A 193 1.93 -2.83 -15.79
N PHE A 194 2.32 -1.59 -15.47
CA PHE A 194 1.43 -0.60 -14.85
C PHE A 194 0.92 0.48 -15.81
N ALA A 195 1.06 0.27 -17.12
CA ALA A 195 0.66 1.20 -18.18
C ALA A 195 1.28 2.61 -17.98
N GLY A 196 2.57 2.66 -17.65
CA GLY A 196 3.31 3.89 -17.40
C GLY A 196 3.86 3.96 -15.98
N ASP A 197 4.17 5.17 -15.54
CA ASP A 197 4.81 5.49 -14.27
C ASP A 197 3.95 6.36 -13.32
N PRO A 198 2.63 6.08 -13.18
CA PRO A 198 1.76 6.84 -12.28
C PRO A 198 2.24 6.72 -10.83
N THR A 199 2.01 7.78 -10.04
CA THR A 199 2.38 7.80 -8.61
C THR A 199 1.38 7.09 -7.73
N TRP A 200 0.15 6.84 -8.23
CA TRP A 200 -1.00 6.36 -7.46
C TRP A 200 -1.21 7.18 -6.19
N VAL A 201 -1.20 8.49 -6.36
CA VAL A 201 -1.42 9.44 -5.29
C VAL A 201 -2.86 9.34 -4.79
N THR A 202 -3.01 9.27 -3.47
CA THR A 202 -4.32 9.26 -2.80
C THR A 202 -4.40 10.42 -1.83
N GLU A 203 -5.49 11.19 -1.90
CA GLU A 203 -5.89 12.18 -0.90
C GLU A 203 -7.14 11.69 -0.19
N SER A 204 -7.11 11.63 1.15
CA SER A 204 -8.24 11.24 1.98
C SER A 204 -9.05 12.48 2.38
N LEU A 205 -10.34 12.49 2.09
CA LEU A 205 -11.24 13.63 2.31
C LEU A 205 -12.25 13.32 3.43
N GLY A 206 -12.55 14.31 4.24
CA GLY A 206 -13.57 14.17 5.28
C GLY A 206 -13.11 13.29 6.45
N GLY A 207 -14.01 12.44 6.94
CA GLY A 207 -13.82 11.70 8.16
C GLY A 207 -14.14 12.52 9.41
N ARG A 208 -13.93 11.92 10.59
CA ARG A 208 -14.25 12.53 11.88
C ARG A 208 -13.05 12.47 12.83
N LEU A 209 -13.02 13.38 13.78
CA LEU A 209 -12.14 13.32 14.93
C LEU A 209 -12.68 12.36 16.00
N ASN A 210 -11.83 11.88 16.88
CA ASN A 210 -12.23 11.00 17.98
C ASN A 210 -13.17 11.69 18.99
N ASP A 211 -13.19 13.02 19.01
CA ASP A 211 -14.13 13.82 19.81
C ASP A 211 -15.50 14.03 19.15
N GLY A 212 -15.72 13.44 17.96
CA GLY A 212 -16.97 13.49 17.21
C GLY A 212 -17.11 14.63 16.23
N ARG A 213 -16.19 15.61 16.21
CA ARG A 213 -16.22 16.69 15.20
C ARG A 213 -15.89 16.15 13.80
N THR A 214 -16.47 16.76 12.79
CA THR A 214 -16.12 16.44 11.39
C THR A 214 -14.78 17.07 11.00
N LYS A 215 -14.04 16.39 10.11
CA LYS A 215 -12.88 16.95 9.40
C LYS A 215 -13.24 17.50 8.01
N VAL A 216 -14.52 17.46 7.64
CA VAL A 216 -14.98 18.08 6.39
C VAL A 216 -14.83 19.58 6.47
N THR A 217 -14.15 20.16 5.48
CA THR A 217 -13.92 21.60 5.34
C THR A 217 -14.31 22.05 3.92
N LYS A 218 -14.31 23.34 3.67
CA LYS A 218 -14.52 23.86 2.29
C LYS A 218 -13.48 23.29 1.32
N THR A 219 -12.25 23.09 1.77
CA THR A 219 -11.20 22.52 0.91
C THR A 219 -11.45 21.05 0.59
N SER A 220 -12.21 20.30 1.40
CA SER A 220 -12.70 18.98 1.00
C SER A 220 -13.61 19.07 -0.24
N PHE A 221 -14.49 20.05 -0.29
CA PHE A 221 -15.30 20.33 -1.49
C PHE A 221 -14.45 20.83 -2.66
N ARG A 222 -13.43 21.68 -2.42
CA ARG A 222 -12.54 22.16 -3.47
C ARG A 222 -11.79 21.03 -4.16
N PHE A 223 -11.32 20.01 -3.42
CA PHE A 223 -10.72 18.82 -4.03
C PHE A 223 -11.72 18.04 -4.90
N LEU A 224 -12.93 17.82 -4.44
CA LEU A 224 -13.98 17.18 -5.25
C LEU A 224 -14.34 18.01 -6.49
N GLN A 225 -14.38 19.34 -6.36
CA GLN A 225 -14.65 20.26 -7.46
C GLN A 225 -13.61 20.18 -8.58
N THR A 226 -12.36 19.76 -8.28
CA THR A 226 -11.34 19.59 -9.32
C THR A 226 -11.72 18.57 -10.37
N LEU A 227 -12.59 17.59 -10.04
CA LEU A 227 -13.08 16.60 -11.01
C LEU A 227 -14.00 17.22 -12.08
N TYR A 228 -14.67 18.34 -11.76
CA TYR A 228 -15.43 19.11 -12.74
C TYR A 228 -14.52 20.10 -13.48
N ASN A 229 -13.63 20.82 -12.76
CA ASN A 229 -12.79 21.85 -13.35
C ASN A 229 -11.73 21.27 -14.31
N LEU A 230 -11.13 20.12 -13.95
CA LEU A 230 -10.01 19.49 -14.67
C LEU A 230 -10.40 18.20 -15.37
N GLY A 231 -11.66 17.77 -15.23
CA GLY A 231 -12.17 16.50 -15.72
C GLY A 231 -11.84 15.30 -14.82
N PRO A 232 -12.62 14.21 -14.96
CA PRO A 232 -12.41 12.96 -14.24
C PRO A 232 -11.01 12.39 -14.45
N SER A 233 -10.41 11.84 -13.40
CA SER A 233 -9.07 11.25 -13.47
C SER A 233 -8.88 10.23 -12.35
N PRO A 234 -8.13 9.14 -12.59
CA PRO A 234 -7.76 8.20 -11.54
C PRO A 234 -6.75 8.79 -10.54
N GLU A 235 -6.10 9.91 -10.88
CA GLU A 235 -5.11 10.58 -10.02
C GLU A 235 -5.45 12.09 -9.85
N PRO A 236 -5.40 12.57 -8.60
CA PRO A 236 -5.30 11.81 -7.36
C PRO A 236 -6.53 10.93 -7.15
N ASN A 237 -6.35 9.72 -6.57
CA ASN A 237 -7.47 8.95 -6.06
C ASN A 237 -8.04 9.70 -4.85
N LEU A 238 -9.25 10.23 -4.99
CA LEU A 238 -9.95 10.93 -3.92
C LEU A 238 -10.74 9.92 -3.10
N THR A 239 -10.30 9.66 -1.88
CA THR A 239 -10.93 8.70 -0.98
C THR A 239 -11.71 9.42 0.10
N VAL A 240 -13.03 9.28 0.09
CA VAL A 240 -13.90 9.82 1.13
C VAL A 240 -13.87 8.89 2.33
N LEU A 241 -13.44 9.41 3.47
CA LEU A 241 -13.50 8.73 4.77
C LEU A 241 -14.94 8.84 5.27
N TRP A 242 -15.74 7.84 4.94
CA TRP A 242 -17.18 7.85 5.09
C TRP A 242 -17.64 7.53 6.51
N SER A 243 -18.59 8.32 7.00
CA SER A 243 -19.40 8.05 8.19
C SER A 243 -20.83 8.56 7.94
N PRO A 244 -21.88 7.91 8.45
CA PRO A 244 -23.24 8.44 8.39
C PRO A 244 -23.37 9.81 9.08
N GLU A 245 -22.49 10.09 10.03
CA GLU A 245 -22.46 11.35 10.80
C GLU A 245 -21.77 12.52 10.08
N LEU A 246 -21.31 12.33 8.84
CA LEU A 246 -20.77 13.44 8.03
C LEU A 246 -21.89 14.44 7.69
N PRO A 247 -21.54 15.75 7.47
CA PRO A 247 -22.49 16.77 7.07
C PRO A 247 -23.27 16.34 5.82
N GLU A 248 -24.61 16.52 5.85
CA GLU A 248 -25.51 16.07 4.76
C GLU A 248 -25.11 16.67 3.40
N ALA A 249 -24.84 17.96 3.35
CA ALA A 249 -24.41 18.63 2.12
C ALA A 249 -23.11 18.02 1.51
N PHE A 250 -22.21 17.51 2.37
CA PHE A 250 -21.00 16.82 1.88
C PHE A 250 -21.32 15.44 1.32
N LYS A 251 -22.21 14.68 1.99
CA LYS A 251 -22.65 13.37 1.52
C LYS A 251 -23.40 13.47 0.17
N GLU A 252 -24.30 14.43 0.05
CA GLU A 252 -25.01 14.71 -1.20
C GLU A 252 -24.05 15.10 -2.33
N PHE A 253 -23.07 15.96 -2.05
CA PHE A 253 -22.09 16.36 -3.05
C PHE A 253 -21.19 15.20 -3.45
N CYS A 254 -20.74 14.37 -2.51
CA CYS A 254 -19.99 13.15 -2.82
C CYS A 254 -20.79 12.20 -3.71
N ALA A 255 -22.06 11.96 -3.39
CA ALA A 255 -22.95 11.12 -4.19
C ALA A 255 -23.09 11.66 -5.63
N LYS A 256 -23.31 12.98 -5.76
CA LYS A 256 -23.37 13.65 -7.07
C LYS A 256 -22.09 13.46 -7.87
N VAL A 257 -20.92 13.73 -7.25
CA VAL A 257 -19.62 13.56 -7.89
C VAL A 257 -19.38 12.11 -8.31
N SER A 258 -19.78 11.14 -7.48
CA SER A 258 -19.69 9.70 -7.83
C SER A 258 -20.48 9.37 -9.09
N ILE A 259 -21.72 9.86 -9.19
CA ILE A 259 -22.60 9.62 -10.34
C ILE A 259 -22.03 10.28 -11.60
N ASP A 260 -21.57 11.53 -11.48
CA ASP A 260 -21.15 12.32 -12.64
C ASP A 260 -19.76 11.91 -13.16
N THR A 261 -18.87 11.40 -12.31
CA THR A 261 -17.46 11.25 -12.65
C THR A 261 -16.90 9.84 -12.48
N SER A 262 -17.49 9.00 -11.64
CA SER A 262 -16.96 7.68 -11.24
C SER A 262 -15.51 7.72 -10.74
N SER A 263 -15.05 8.86 -10.16
CA SER A 263 -13.63 9.14 -9.85
C SER A 263 -13.33 9.29 -8.37
N ILE A 264 -14.23 8.86 -7.49
CA ILE A 264 -14.00 8.85 -6.04
C ILE A 264 -14.27 7.46 -5.46
N GLN A 265 -13.65 7.20 -4.33
CA GLN A 265 -13.82 5.96 -3.59
C GLN A 265 -14.21 6.27 -2.13
N TYR A 266 -14.73 5.27 -1.44
CA TYR A 266 -15.20 5.41 -0.06
C TYR A 266 -14.55 4.36 0.84
N GLU A 267 -14.16 4.79 2.05
CA GLU A 267 -13.67 3.93 3.12
C GLU A 267 -14.46 4.18 4.41
N ASN A 268 -14.69 3.14 5.19
CA ASN A 268 -15.46 3.24 6.42
C ASN A 268 -14.62 3.88 7.55
N ASP A 269 -14.84 5.18 7.79
CA ASP A 269 -14.11 5.95 8.81
C ASP A 269 -14.38 5.46 10.22
N ASP A 270 -15.63 5.12 10.55
CA ASP A 270 -16.00 4.71 11.90
C ASP A 270 -15.30 3.41 12.29
N LEU A 271 -15.30 2.42 11.39
CA LEU A 271 -14.59 1.16 11.61
C LEU A 271 -13.07 1.37 11.71
N MET A 272 -12.49 2.19 10.84
CA MET A 272 -11.05 2.47 10.86
C MET A 272 -10.64 3.12 12.18
N ARG A 273 -11.37 4.13 12.64
CA ARG A 273 -11.09 4.81 13.93
C ARG A 273 -11.30 3.88 15.13
N GLU A 274 -12.38 3.08 15.12
CA GLU A 274 -12.65 2.11 16.18
C GLU A 274 -11.51 1.08 16.31
N VAL A 275 -11.10 0.48 15.21
CA VAL A 275 -10.04 -0.57 15.21
C VAL A 275 -8.67 0.01 15.55
N ARG A 276 -8.35 1.21 15.09
CA ARG A 276 -7.00 1.80 15.18
C ARG A 276 -6.85 2.83 16.28
N GLN A 277 -7.94 3.33 16.86
CA GLN A 277 -7.96 4.34 17.92
C GLN A 277 -7.22 5.64 17.54
N SER A 278 -7.20 5.98 16.25
CA SER A 278 -6.56 7.17 15.71
C SER A 278 -7.44 7.81 14.64
N ASP A 279 -7.47 9.14 14.62
CA ASP A 279 -8.19 9.96 13.65
C ASP A 279 -7.26 10.73 12.70
N ASP A 280 -5.94 10.69 12.93
CA ASP A 280 -4.94 11.29 12.04
C ASP A 280 -4.31 10.24 11.13
N TYR A 281 -5.09 9.81 10.15
CA TYR A 281 -4.70 8.80 9.19
C TYR A 281 -5.09 9.17 7.76
N GLY A 282 -4.49 8.47 6.82
CA GLY A 282 -4.85 8.49 5.40
C GLY A 282 -4.89 7.09 4.84
N ILE A 283 -5.38 6.98 3.61
CA ILE A 283 -5.39 5.73 2.86
C ILE A 283 -4.16 5.68 1.95
N ALA A 284 -3.35 4.66 2.15
CA ALA A 284 -2.23 4.39 1.26
C ALA A 284 -2.69 3.54 0.08
N CYS A 285 -2.42 3.98 -1.14
CA CYS A 285 -2.87 3.34 -2.37
C CYS A 285 -4.41 3.35 -2.46
N CYS A 286 -5.05 2.19 -2.40
CA CYS A 286 -6.48 2.03 -2.57
C CYS A 286 -7.25 1.81 -1.26
N VAL A 287 -6.72 1.03 -0.30
CA VAL A 287 -7.49 0.59 0.88
C VAL A 287 -6.68 0.47 2.18
N SER A 288 -5.39 0.79 2.17
CA SER A 288 -4.54 0.55 3.32
C SER A 288 -4.53 1.74 4.28
N TYR A 289 -5.04 1.52 5.48
CA TYR A 289 -4.94 2.47 6.58
C TYR A 289 -3.49 2.75 6.99
N GLN A 290 -3.13 4.02 7.20
CA GLN A 290 -1.87 4.43 7.83
C GLN A 290 -2.04 5.71 8.64
N GLU A 291 -1.50 5.72 9.86
CA GLU A 291 -1.33 6.96 10.61
C GLU A 291 -0.25 7.81 9.95
N ILE A 292 -0.59 9.07 9.65
CA ILE A 292 0.26 9.97 8.88
C ILE A 292 1.55 10.30 9.64
N GLY A 293 2.68 10.02 9.03
CA GLY A 293 4.00 10.29 9.61
C GLY A 293 4.39 9.44 10.83
N LYS A 294 3.60 8.42 11.20
CA LYS A 294 3.82 7.57 12.39
C LYS A 294 3.98 6.09 12.07
N GLN A 295 3.54 5.69 10.89
CA GLN A 295 3.55 4.30 10.48
C GLN A 295 4.16 4.15 9.08
N ILE A 296 4.77 3.00 8.86
CA ILE A 296 5.09 2.50 7.52
C ILE A 296 4.43 1.14 7.35
N GLN A 297 3.98 0.83 6.15
CA GLN A 297 3.42 -0.47 5.82
C GLN A 297 4.34 -1.16 4.83
N PHE A 298 4.99 -2.21 5.28
CA PHE A 298 5.67 -3.11 4.37
C PHE A 298 4.66 -3.75 3.44
N PHE A 299 4.84 -3.45 2.16
CA PHE A 299 3.92 -3.83 1.11
C PHE A 299 3.85 -5.35 1.00
N GLY A 300 2.63 -5.91 0.86
CA GLY A 300 2.41 -7.34 0.72
C GLY A 300 2.31 -7.79 -0.73
N ALA A 301 2.48 -9.08 -0.91
CA ALA A 301 2.16 -9.79 -2.14
C ALA A 301 0.74 -10.35 -2.08
N ARG A 302 0.45 -11.32 -2.91
CA ARG A 302 -0.78 -12.12 -2.88
C ARG A 302 -0.45 -13.60 -3.02
N CYS A 303 -0.98 -14.41 -2.11
CA CYS A 303 -1.07 -15.86 -2.29
C CYS A 303 -2.21 -16.17 -3.26
N ASN A 304 -1.93 -16.97 -4.29
CA ASN A 304 -2.95 -17.39 -5.26
C ASN A 304 -3.68 -18.64 -4.75
N LEU A 305 -4.84 -18.43 -4.12
CA LEU A 305 -5.64 -19.50 -3.52
C LEU A 305 -6.21 -20.48 -4.54
N ALA A 306 -6.55 -20.01 -5.74
CA ALA A 306 -7.05 -20.86 -6.80
C ALA A 306 -5.95 -21.82 -7.31
N LYS A 307 -4.73 -21.32 -7.54
CA LYS A 307 -3.58 -22.19 -7.88
C LYS A 307 -3.22 -23.14 -6.72
N ALA A 308 -3.32 -22.68 -5.50
CA ALA A 308 -3.12 -23.54 -4.32
C ALA A 308 -4.11 -24.71 -4.28
N LEU A 309 -5.36 -24.51 -4.71
CA LEU A 309 -6.36 -25.56 -4.82
C LEU A 309 -6.00 -26.55 -5.94
N LEU A 310 -5.58 -26.07 -7.11
CA LEU A 310 -5.08 -26.93 -8.19
C LEU A 310 -3.87 -27.76 -7.74
N LEU A 311 -2.96 -27.16 -6.99
CA LEU A 311 -1.81 -27.84 -6.41
C LEU A 311 -2.23 -28.98 -5.46
N ALA A 312 -3.26 -28.75 -4.64
CA ALA A 312 -3.83 -29.75 -3.75
C ALA A 312 -4.48 -30.93 -4.50
N ILE A 313 -5.18 -30.65 -5.60
CA ILE A 313 -5.81 -31.66 -6.48
C ILE A 313 -4.75 -32.48 -7.21
N ASN A 314 -3.62 -31.86 -7.58
CA ASN A 314 -2.54 -32.51 -8.33
C ASN A 314 -1.44 -33.13 -7.44
N GLY A 315 -1.72 -33.38 -6.16
CA GLY A 315 -0.76 -34.04 -5.26
C GLY A 315 0.52 -33.23 -5.04
N GLY A 316 0.41 -31.92 -4.93
CA GLY A 316 1.53 -31.00 -4.70
C GLY A 316 2.31 -30.61 -5.97
N ARG A 317 1.82 -30.97 -7.16
CA ARG A 317 2.46 -30.65 -8.45
C ARG A 317 1.80 -29.47 -9.14
N CYS A 318 2.61 -28.59 -9.73
CA CYS A 318 2.13 -27.47 -10.53
C CYS A 318 1.38 -27.98 -11.75
N GLU A 319 0.20 -27.44 -12.00
CA GLU A 319 -0.70 -27.84 -13.10
C GLU A 319 -0.09 -27.61 -14.50
N ASN A 320 0.80 -26.64 -14.65
CA ASN A 320 1.39 -26.29 -15.95
C ASN A 320 2.68 -27.03 -16.23
N THR A 321 3.49 -27.30 -15.21
CA THR A 321 4.85 -27.83 -15.40
C THR A 321 5.05 -29.23 -14.83
N GLY A 322 4.13 -29.73 -13.99
CA GLY A 322 4.31 -30.95 -13.24
C GLY A 322 5.34 -30.91 -12.12
N THR A 323 6.00 -29.76 -11.93
CA THR A 323 7.01 -29.57 -10.88
C THR A 323 6.40 -29.77 -9.50
N VAL A 324 7.05 -30.56 -8.65
CA VAL A 324 6.64 -30.73 -7.25
C VAL A 324 6.95 -29.46 -6.47
N MET A 325 5.91 -28.73 -6.10
CA MET A 325 6.00 -27.49 -5.34
C MET A 325 5.86 -27.73 -3.84
N VAL A 326 4.96 -28.63 -3.46
CA VAL A 326 4.74 -29.04 -2.07
C VAL A 326 4.88 -30.56 -1.95
N LYS A 327 5.82 -30.98 -1.13
CA LYS A 327 6.10 -32.40 -0.90
C LYS A 327 5.05 -33.02 0.03
N ASN A 328 4.91 -34.37 -0.05
CA ASN A 328 4.08 -35.16 0.86
C ASN A 328 2.58 -34.82 0.82
N ILE A 329 2.09 -34.29 -0.31
CA ILE A 329 0.66 -34.16 -0.57
C ILE A 329 0.17 -35.47 -1.18
N PRO A 330 -0.81 -36.17 -0.57
CA PRO A 330 -1.37 -37.38 -1.13
C PRO A 330 -1.94 -37.15 -2.55
N VAL A 331 -1.62 -38.10 -3.45
CA VAL A 331 -2.22 -38.09 -4.79
C VAL A 331 -3.66 -38.58 -4.68
N LEU A 332 -4.58 -37.84 -5.28
CA LEU A 332 -5.98 -38.27 -5.37
C LEU A 332 -6.10 -39.38 -6.43
N THR A 333 -6.49 -40.58 -6.02
CA THR A 333 -6.56 -41.75 -6.90
C THR A 333 -7.86 -41.81 -7.72
N SER A 334 -8.92 -41.18 -7.22
CA SER A 334 -10.22 -41.06 -7.92
C SER A 334 -10.26 -39.85 -8.82
N ASP A 335 -10.80 -39.97 -10.03
CA ASP A 335 -11.09 -38.83 -10.90
C ASP A 335 -12.29 -38.04 -10.38
N VAL A 336 -13.25 -38.69 -9.71
CA VAL A 336 -14.33 -37.96 -9.00
C VAL A 336 -13.76 -37.44 -7.69
N LEU A 337 -13.77 -36.11 -7.54
CA LEU A 337 -13.14 -35.43 -6.41
C LEU A 337 -13.97 -35.63 -5.13
N ASN A 338 -13.31 -36.06 -4.06
CA ASN A 338 -13.88 -36.13 -2.73
C ASN A 338 -13.54 -34.84 -1.95
N PHE A 339 -14.55 -34.18 -1.40
CA PHE A 339 -14.39 -32.90 -0.71
C PHE A 339 -13.44 -32.96 0.49
N GLU A 340 -13.53 -34.00 1.34
CA GLU A 340 -12.70 -34.07 2.54
C GLU A 340 -11.22 -34.38 2.20
N GLU A 341 -10.97 -35.17 1.18
CA GLU A 341 -9.61 -35.43 0.68
C GLU A 341 -8.99 -34.17 0.09
N VAL A 342 -9.74 -33.44 -0.78
CA VAL A 342 -9.29 -32.18 -1.37
C VAL A 342 -9.03 -31.14 -0.28
N MET A 343 -9.92 -30.99 0.70
CA MET A 343 -9.74 -30.04 1.81
C MET A 343 -8.57 -30.39 2.70
N SER A 344 -8.33 -31.70 2.94
CA SER A 344 -7.14 -32.15 3.70
C SER A 344 -5.84 -31.74 2.98
N ASN A 345 -5.76 -32.01 1.69
CA ASN A 345 -4.61 -31.62 0.87
C ASN A 345 -4.47 -30.11 0.79
N TYR A 346 -5.57 -29.38 0.58
CA TYR A 346 -5.58 -27.92 0.45
C TYR A 346 -5.05 -27.24 1.71
N LYS A 347 -5.44 -27.69 2.89
CA LYS A 347 -4.89 -27.18 4.17
C LYS A 347 -3.38 -27.35 4.27
N LYS A 348 -2.84 -28.51 3.86
CA LYS A 348 -1.40 -28.78 3.87
C LYS A 348 -0.67 -27.85 2.90
N VAL A 349 -1.23 -27.70 1.69
CA VAL A 349 -0.69 -26.79 0.66
C VAL A 349 -0.68 -25.35 1.15
N LEU A 350 -1.80 -24.88 1.72
CA LEU A 350 -1.88 -23.52 2.25
C LEU A 350 -0.87 -23.26 3.39
N THR A 351 -0.67 -24.23 4.27
CA THR A 351 0.33 -24.13 5.35
C THR A 351 1.74 -23.94 4.78
N GLU A 352 2.08 -24.69 3.74
CA GLU A 352 3.41 -24.59 3.12
C GLU A 352 3.58 -23.29 2.32
N ILE A 353 2.55 -22.87 1.57
CA ILE A 353 2.58 -21.58 0.87
C ILE A 353 2.72 -20.43 1.88
N ALA A 354 2.00 -20.49 3.01
CA ALA A 354 2.10 -19.46 4.05
C ALA A 354 3.52 -19.38 4.65
N ARG A 355 4.19 -20.52 4.85
CA ARG A 355 5.60 -20.56 5.28
C ARG A 355 6.50 -19.85 4.29
N VAL A 356 6.43 -20.25 3.01
CA VAL A 356 7.27 -19.65 1.95
C VAL A 356 6.96 -18.16 1.77
N TYR A 357 5.68 -17.79 1.85
CA TYR A 357 5.26 -16.39 1.76
C TYR A 357 5.84 -15.56 2.91
N ASN A 358 5.76 -16.06 4.14
CA ASN A 358 6.32 -15.37 5.29
C ASN A 358 7.84 -15.21 5.20
N GLU A 359 8.56 -16.25 4.75
CA GLU A 359 10.00 -16.19 4.52
C GLU A 359 10.36 -15.17 3.45
N ALA A 360 9.65 -15.16 2.31
CA ALA A 360 9.86 -14.19 1.23
C ALA A 360 9.66 -12.76 1.72
N MET A 361 8.57 -12.51 2.45
CA MET A 361 8.26 -11.18 3.00
C MET A 361 9.31 -10.72 4.02
N ASN A 362 9.78 -11.61 4.89
CA ASN A 362 10.84 -11.27 5.85
C ASN A 362 12.16 -10.91 5.14
N ILE A 363 12.52 -11.66 4.10
CA ILE A 363 13.73 -11.35 3.30
C ILE A 363 13.58 -9.99 2.63
N ILE A 364 12.46 -9.74 1.94
CA ILE A 364 12.21 -8.49 1.22
C ILE A 364 12.33 -7.30 2.19
N HIS A 365 11.60 -7.34 3.28
CA HIS A 365 11.51 -6.20 4.18
C HIS A 365 12.81 -5.97 4.96
N TYR A 366 13.48 -7.05 5.37
CA TYR A 366 14.80 -6.93 6.00
C TYR A 366 15.82 -6.28 5.05
N MET A 367 15.84 -6.70 3.77
CA MET A 367 16.79 -6.16 2.80
C MET A 367 16.44 -4.73 2.37
N HIS A 368 15.15 -4.41 2.22
CA HIS A 368 14.72 -3.05 1.95
C HIS A 368 15.05 -2.10 3.11
N ASP A 369 14.86 -2.56 4.35
CA ASP A 369 15.22 -1.79 5.53
C ASP A 369 16.73 -1.63 5.67
N LYS A 370 17.50 -2.66 5.32
CA LYS A 370 18.97 -2.64 5.34
C LYS A 370 19.58 -1.70 4.31
N TYR A 371 19.02 -1.62 3.11
CA TYR A 371 19.52 -0.87 1.98
C TYR A 371 18.57 0.26 1.57
N TYR A 372 17.90 0.86 2.56
CA TYR A 372 16.92 1.94 2.35
C TYR A 372 17.51 3.12 1.58
N TYR A 373 16.61 3.92 0.97
CA TYR A 373 17.00 5.12 0.23
C TYR A 373 16.00 6.28 0.35
N GLU A 374 14.85 6.08 1.01
CA GLU A 374 13.74 7.04 1.14
C GLU A 374 14.03 8.11 2.22
N LYS A 375 15.14 8.82 2.10
CA LYS A 375 15.66 9.72 3.14
C LYS A 375 14.81 10.97 3.34
N ALA A 376 14.40 11.62 2.25
CA ALA A 376 13.57 12.82 2.30
C ALA A 376 12.16 12.48 2.79
N GLN A 377 11.58 11.37 2.36
CA GLN A 377 10.30 10.90 2.83
C GLN A 377 10.33 10.56 4.32
N MET A 378 11.33 9.78 4.75
CA MET A 378 11.50 9.38 6.15
C MET A 378 11.86 10.54 7.08
N ALA A 379 12.40 11.65 6.55
CA ALA A 379 12.60 12.88 7.33
C ALA A 379 11.27 13.50 7.82
N LEU A 380 10.17 13.17 7.15
CA LEU A 380 8.79 13.61 7.47
C LEU A 380 7.99 12.52 8.20
N VAL A 381 8.67 11.51 8.72
CA VAL A 381 8.10 10.42 9.52
C VAL A 381 8.79 10.42 10.89
N ASP A 382 8.12 9.93 11.91
CA ASP A 382 8.70 9.77 13.23
C ASP A 382 9.93 8.87 13.16
N THR A 383 10.93 9.15 13.99
CA THR A 383 12.23 8.49 13.92
C THR A 383 12.17 6.98 14.21
N ASN A 384 11.18 6.56 14.98
CA ASN A 384 10.90 5.14 15.24
C ASN A 384 9.44 4.82 14.88
N PRO A 385 9.10 4.72 13.60
CA PRO A 385 7.74 4.49 13.18
C PRO A 385 7.28 3.07 13.50
N ARG A 386 5.98 2.89 13.70
CA ARG A 386 5.39 1.55 13.79
C ARG A 386 5.38 0.90 12.40
N ILE A 387 5.93 -0.32 12.33
CA ILE A 387 5.98 -1.10 11.09
C ILE A 387 4.81 -2.08 11.07
N ASN A 388 4.04 -2.07 9.98
CA ASN A 388 2.98 -3.02 9.71
C ASN A 388 3.35 -3.88 8.50
N LEU A 389 3.10 -5.18 8.58
CA LEU A 389 3.21 -6.10 7.44
C LEU A 389 1.84 -6.30 6.80
N ALA A 390 1.78 -6.23 5.48
CA ALA A 390 0.57 -6.54 4.73
C ALA A 390 0.71 -7.90 4.03
N TYR A 391 -0.28 -8.77 4.24
CA TYR A 391 -0.40 -10.05 3.54
C TYR A 391 -1.71 -10.07 2.77
N GLY A 392 -1.67 -10.43 1.50
CA GLY A 392 -2.82 -10.48 0.62
C GLY A 392 -3.11 -11.88 0.09
N VAL A 393 -4.33 -12.07 -0.37
CA VAL A 393 -4.78 -13.26 -1.08
C VAL A 393 -5.43 -12.87 -2.40
N ALA A 394 -5.37 -13.75 -3.39
CA ALA A 394 -6.05 -13.62 -4.66
C ALA A 394 -6.81 -14.93 -4.98
N GLY A 395 -7.90 -14.84 -5.72
CA GLY A 395 -8.66 -16.00 -6.15
C GLY A 395 -9.53 -16.64 -5.05
N LEU A 396 -9.86 -15.89 -3.98
CA LEU A 396 -10.68 -16.41 -2.88
C LEU A 396 -12.05 -16.89 -3.38
N SER A 397 -12.77 -16.08 -4.16
CA SER A 397 -14.07 -16.46 -4.70
C SER A 397 -14.00 -17.69 -5.59
N ILE A 398 -12.97 -17.78 -6.44
CA ILE A 398 -12.74 -18.94 -7.30
C ILE A 398 -12.50 -20.21 -6.48
N ALA A 399 -11.66 -20.13 -5.46
CA ALA A 399 -11.38 -21.25 -4.58
C ALA A 399 -12.64 -21.71 -3.81
N LEU A 400 -13.44 -20.77 -3.33
CA LEU A 400 -14.67 -21.05 -2.59
C LEU A 400 -15.75 -21.69 -3.49
N ASP A 401 -15.99 -21.14 -4.67
CA ASP A 401 -16.96 -21.70 -5.62
C ASP A 401 -16.52 -23.09 -6.11
N SER A 402 -15.21 -23.27 -6.35
CA SER A 402 -14.67 -24.59 -6.69
C SER A 402 -14.84 -25.63 -5.57
N LEU A 403 -14.57 -25.25 -4.32
CA LEU A 403 -14.81 -26.11 -3.16
C LEU A 403 -16.31 -26.38 -2.92
N SER A 404 -17.19 -25.42 -3.23
CA SER A 404 -18.62 -25.60 -3.21
C SER A 404 -19.08 -26.61 -4.26
N ALA A 405 -18.58 -26.48 -5.49
CA ALA A 405 -18.83 -27.46 -6.57
C ALA A 405 -18.41 -28.88 -6.15
N ILE A 406 -17.19 -29.04 -5.65
CA ILE A 406 -16.65 -30.35 -5.21
C ILE A 406 -17.51 -30.95 -4.08
N LYS A 407 -18.11 -30.11 -3.25
CA LYS A 407 -18.93 -30.58 -2.12
C LYS A 407 -20.36 -30.93 -2.47
N TYR A 408 -21.00 -30.15 -3.33
CA TYR A 408 -22.46 -30.23 -3.56
C TYR A 408 -22.82 -30.78 -4.93
N ALA A 409 -21.88 -30.82 -5.87
CA ALA A 409 -22.03 -31.45 -7.17
C ALA A 409 -21.06 -32.61 -7.33
N LYS A 410 -21.15 -33.34 -8.44
CA LYS A 410 -20.17 -34.34 -8.84
C LYS A 410 -19.16 -33.67 -9.76
N VAL A 411 -17.93 -33.53 -9.28
CA VAL A 411 -16.80 -32.95 -10.05
C VAL A 411 -15.84 -34.05 -10.42
N THR A 412 -15.64 -34.24 -11.74
CA THR A 412 -14.69 -35.21 -12.30
C THR A 412 -13.49 -34.49 -12.89
N ALA A 413 -12.29 -34.79 -12.42
CA ALA A 413 -11.05 -34.24 -12.96
C ALA A 413 -10.64 -35.00 -14.22
N ARG A 414 -10.43 -34.28 -15.34
CA ARG A 414 -9.81 -34.82 -16.54
C ARG A 414 -8.30 -34.72 -16.42
N ARG A 415 -7.62 -35.84 -16.43
CA ARG A 415 -6.17 -35.92 -16.24
C ARG A 415 -5.45 -36.29 -17.53
N ASN A 416 -4.27 -35.73 -17.75
CA ASN A 416 -3.39 -36.12 -18.84
C ASN A 416 -2.55 -37.37 -18.48
N ASP A 417 -1.72 -37.82 -19.42
CA ASP A 417 -0.91 -39.04 -19.32
C ASP A 417 0.05 -39.07 -18.11
N ILE A 418 0.44 -37.90 -17.59
CA ILE A 418 1.28 -37.78 -16.40
C ILE A 418 0.48 -37.55 -15.09
N GLY A 419 -0.86 -37.64 -15.21
CA GLY A 419 -1.79 -37.51 -14.09
C GLY A 419 -2.00 -36.09 -13.58
N LEU A 420 -1.74 -35.07 -14.38
CA LEU A 420 -2.09 -33.67 -14.08
C LEU A 420 -3.49 -33.36 -14.59
N THR A 421 -4.23 -32.58 -13.81
CA THR A 421 -5.57 -32.15 -14.18
C THR A 421 -5.53 -31.05 -15.23
N GLU A 422 -6.18 -31.27 -16.38
CA GLU A 422 -6.32 -30.33 -17.48
C GLU A 422 -7.70 -29.67 -17.54
N GLY A 423 -8.67 -30.20 -16.82
CA GLY A 423 -10.03 -29.67 -16.77
C GLY A 423 -10.91 -30.43 -15.82
N PHE A 424 -12.16 -29.93 -15.70
CA PHE A 424 -13.17 -30.51 -14.81
C PHE A 424 -14.50 -30.64 -15.54
N ASP A 425 -15.20 -31.74 -15.31
CA ASP A 425 -16.58 -31.93 -15.71
C ASP A 425 -17.45 -31.87 -14.46
N ILE A 426 -18.49 -31.03 -14.48
CA ILE A 426 -19.36 -30.78 -13.33
C ILE A 426 -20.77 -31.24 -13.66
N GLU A 427 -21.28 -32.17 -12.87
CA GLU A 427 -22.65 -32.67 -12.96
C GLU A 427 -23.43 -32.29 -11.68
N GLY A 428 -24.54 -31.56 -11.86
CA GLY A 428 -25.41 -31.11 -10.76
C GLY A 428 -25.25 -29.62 -10.44
N GLU A 429 -26.13 -29.13 -9.57
CA GLU A 429 -26.15 -27.75 -9.11
C GLU A 429 -25.37 -27.60 -7.80
N PHE A 430 -24.77 -26.43 -7.60
CA PHE A 430 -24.06 -26.08 -6.37
C PHE A 430 -24.22 -24.60 -6.05
N PRO A 431 -24.21 -24.21 -4.77
CA PRO A 431 -24.18 -22.81 -4.38
C PRO A 431 -22.91 -22.14 -4.87
N CYS A 432 -23.05 -21.01 -5.56
CA CYS A 432 -21.92 -20.17 -6.04
C CYS A 432 -22.23 -18.71 -5.80
N PHE A 433 -21.25 -17.83 -6.08
CA PHE A 433 -21.36 -16.39 -5.84
C PHE A 433 -21.73 -16.03 -4.40
N GLY A 434 -20.89 -16.43 -3.47
CA GLY A 434 -21.09 -16.43 -2.02
C GLY A 434 -21.54 -15.13 -1.34
N ASN A 435 -21.78 -14.03 -2.08
CA ASN A 435 -22.37 -12.80 -1.52
C ASN A 435 -23.87 -12.91 -1.29
N ASP A 436 -24.56 -13.84 -1.99
CA ASP A 436 -26.00 -13.99 -1.96
C ASP A 436 -26.45 -15.37 -1.46
N ASN A 437 -25.55 -16.18 -0.93
CA ASN A 437 -25.86 -17.53 -0.49
C ASN A 437 -25.19 -17.89 0.84
N ASP A 438 -25.96 -17.87 1.92
CA ASP A 438 -25.53 -18.17 3.29
C ASP A 438 -24.78 -19.51 3.43
N LYS A 439 -25.10 -20.53 2.60
CA LYS A 439 -24.40 -21.82 2.64
C LYS A 439 -22.95 -21.76 2.17
N VAL A 440 -22.60 -20.78 1.35
CA VAL A 440 -21.22 -20.48 0.93
C VAL A 440 -20.59 -19.51 1.91
N GLU A 441 -21.36 -18.55 2.44
CA GLU A 441 -20.91 -17.49 3.32
C GLU A 441 -20.56 -17.97 4.73
N ASP A 442 -21.32 -18.89 5.31
CA ASP A 442 -21.01 -19.53 6.60
C ASP A 442 -19.62 -20.19 6.65
N ARG A 443 -19.02 -20.45 5.50
CA ARG A 443 -17.67 -21.03 5.36
C ARG A 443 -16.58 -19.99 5.16
N LYS A 444 -16.91 -18.82 4.63
CA LYS A 444 -16.02 -17.64 4.61
C LYS A 444 -15.69 -17.22 6.03
N SER A 445 -16.68 -17.20 6.91
CA SER A 445 -16.53 -16.70 8.28
C SER A 445 -15.90 -17.69 9.23
N THR A 446 -16.16 -19.01 9.09
CA THR A 446 -15.82 -19.98 10.14
C THR A 446 -14.49 -20.72 9.95
N ARG A 447 -13.99 -20.89 8.73
CA ARG A 447 -12.77 -21.70 8.51
C ARG A 447 -11.62 -21.00 7.79
N LEU A 448 -11.87 -20.14 6.82
CA LEU A 448 -10.81 -19.33 6.20
C LEU A 448 -10.53 -18.06 7.03
N ASN A 449 -11.56 -17.43 7.59
CA ASN A 449 -11.40 -16.32 8.52
C ASN A 449 -10.84 -16.73 9.89
N SER A 450 -11.05 -17.94 10.37
CA SER A 450 -10.47 -18.37 11.65
C SER A 450 -8.97 -18.62 11.58
N SER A 451 -8.44 -19.00 10.43
CA SER A 451 -6.99 -19.03 10.20
C SER A 451 -6.42 -17.61 10.04
N HIS A 452 -7.09 -16.73 9.30
CA HIS A 452 -6.70 -15.32 9.17
C HIS A 452 -6.81 -14.54 10.48
N ASN A 453 -7.88 -14.72 11.26
CA ASN A 453 -8.05 -14.06 12.55
C ASN A 453 -7.08 -14.56 13.65
N ARG A 454 -6.57 -15.79 13.54
CA ARG A 454 -5.54 -16.29 14.48
C ARG A 454 -4.14 -15.77 14.12
N GLU A 455 -3.83 -15.63 12.84
CA GLU A 455 -2.54 -15.11 12.36
C GLU A 455 -2.46 -13.57 12.41
N SER A 456 -3.58 -12.88 12.18
CA SER A 456 -3.64 -11.41 12.33
C SER A 456 -3.73 -10.93 13.79
N ARG A 457 -3.88 -11.83 14.76
CA ARG A 457 -3.81 -11.56 16.21
C ARG A 457 -2.44 -11.88 16.81
N MET A 458 -1.39 -11.92 16.04
CA MET A 458 -0.06 -11.86 16.63
C MET A 458 0.08 -10.56 17.40
N PRO A 459 0.44 -10.60 18.70
CA PRO A 459 0.60 -9.39 19.48
C PRO A 459 1.68 -8.52 18.86
N SER A 460 1.42 -7.24 18.74
CA SER A 460 2.42 -6.20 18.42
C SER A 460 3.34 -6.02 19.63
N SER A 461 4.07 -7.07 20.03
CA SER A 461 5.06 -7.01 21.10
C SER A 461 6.01 -8.18 20.94
N ALA A 462 6.99 -8.01 20.12
CA ALA A 462 8.32 -8.57 20.24
C ALA A 462 9.29 -7.65 19.49
#